data_3dd1677f622cfb5aae22d913a3ce6063
#
_entry.id   3dd1677f622cfb5aae22d913a3ce6063
#
_cell.length_a   1.000
_cell.length_b   1.000
_cell.length_c   1.000
_cell.angle_alpha   90.00
_cell.angle_beta   90.00
_cell.angle_gamma   90.00
#
_symmetry.space_group_name_H-M   'P 1'
#
loop_
_entity.id
_entity.type
_entity.pdbx_description
1 polymer ?
#
loop_
_entity_poly.entity_id
_entity_poly.type
_entity_poly.pdbx_seq_one_letter_code
_entity_poly.pdbx_strand_id
1 'polypeptide(L)'
;MKDAVGNIQRVVVLGGTSDIALATVLRLAGRRPGVQVTLAARPGERRAAASTSLQSAGMQVSEVDFDATDRTSYERAIASCFETGADVDVVMVAFGLLGDQERAWQDVDAALELVQVNYAAAVACGVLVAGRLRAQGHGAIIAMSSAAGERPRRSNFVYGSTKAGMDSFYTGLGYALAADGIQVLVVRPGFVRTKMTAGLDVAPLSQTPEQVAEVIAAGLLAGRHTVWAPPTMRWVMSVLRHLPRSVFTRLPV
;
A
#
# COMPACT_ATOMS: atom_id res chain seq x y z
N MET A 1 -16.61 -6.89 -9.89
CA MET A 1 -17.30 -5.84 -10.71
C MET A 1 -17.98 -4.88 -9.74
N LYS A 2 -17.73 -3.57 -9.85
CA LYS A 2 -18.55 -2.61 -9.11
C LYS A 2 -20.02 -2.88 -9.46
N ASP A 3 -20.89 -2.74 -8.45
CA ASP A 3 -22.33 -2.89 -8.73
C ASP A 3 -22.85 -1.77 -9.66
N ALA A 4 -24.12 -1.87 -10.07
CA ALA A 4 -24.74 -0.90 -10.98
C ALA A 4 -24.72 0.56 -10.50
N VAL A 5 -24.45 0.79 -9.21
CA VAL A 5 -24.28 2.12 -8.58
C VAL A 5 -22.83 2.45 -8.25
N GLY A 6 -21.88 1.67 -8.74
CA GLY A 6 -20.44 1.93 -8.61
C GLY A 6 -19.80 1.49 -7.30
N ASN A 7 -20.47 0.69 -6.50
CA ASN A 7 -19.93 0.21 -5.23
C ASN A 7 -18.93 -0.94 -5.42
N ILE A 8 -17.90 -0.94 -4.59
CA ILE A 8 -16.90 -2.01 -4.53
C ILE A 8 -17.52 -3.25 -3.89
N GLN A 9 -17.34 -4.41 -4.52
CA GLN A 9 -17.85 -5.71 -4.08
C GLN A 9 -16.74 -6.62 -3.58
N ARG A 10 -15.54 -6.51 -4.16
CA ARG A 10 -14.43 -7.38 -3.82
C ARG A 10 -13.09 -6.64 -3.74
N VAL A 11 -12.37 -6.86 -2.64
CA VAL A 11 -11.05 -6.26 -2.36
C VAL A 11 -10.05 -7.36 -2.03
N VAL A 12 -8.89 -7.31 -2.66
CA VAL A 12 -7.71 -8.11 -2.32
C VAL A 12 -6.70 -7.23 -1.60
N VAL A 13 -6.16 -7.69 -0.49
CA VAL A 13 -5.15 -6.96 0.29
C VAL A 13 -3.87 -7.79 0.37
N LEU A 14 -2.87 -7.45 -0.44
CA LEU A 14 -1.51 -7.97 -0.30
C LEU A 14 -0.82 -7.23 0.85
N GLY A 15 -0.56 -7.91 1.95
CA GLY A 15 -0.24 -7.33 3.25
C GLY A 15 -1.49 -7.16 4.12
N GLY A 16 -2.31 -8.21 4.20
CA GLY A 16 -3.62 -8.26 4.86
C GLY A 16 -3.64 -7.94 6.35
N THR A 17 -2.49 -7.62 6.95
CA THR A 17 -2.37 -7.17 8.34
C THR A 17 -2.04 -5.68 8.46
N SER A 18 -2.00 -4.91 7.36
CA SER A 18 -1.72 -3.47 7.36
C SER A 18 -2.88 -2.68 7.98
N ASP A 19 -2.61 -1.88 9.03
CA ASP A 19 -3.62 -1.07 9.70
C ASP A 19 -4.30 -0.09 8.72
N ILE A 20 -3.51 0.55 7.85
CA ILE A 20 -4.04 1.47 6.84
C ILE A 20 -4.93 0.72 5.83
N ALA A 21 -4.50 -0.47 5.40
CA ALA A 21 -5.28 -1.23 4.44
C ALA A 21 -6.60 -1.72 5.04
N LEU A 22 -6.60 -2.22 6.28
CA LEU A 22 -7.81 -2.64 6.98
C LEU A 22 -8.79 -1.46 7.16
N ALA A 23 -8.30 -0.30 7.60
CA ALA A 23 -9.12 0.92 7.71
C ALA A 23 -9.67 1.34 6.33
N THR A 24 -8.86 1.20 5.26
CA THR A 24 -9.30 1.50 3.88
C THR A 24 -10.39 0.54 3.42
N VAL A 25 -10.26 -0.75 3.68
CA VAL A 25 -11.29 -1.76 3.36
C VAL A 25 -12.61 -1.42 4.07
N LEU A 26 -12.55 -1.13 5.37
CA LEU A 26 -13.73 -0.71 6.16
C LEU A 26 -14.38 0.54 5.56
N ARG A 27 -13.58 1.52 5.17
CA ARG A 27 -14.07 2.77 4.57
C ARG A 27 -14.70 2.55 3.19
N LEU A 28 -14.10 1.72 2.35
CA LEU A 28 -14.62 1.39 1.02
C LEU A 28 -15.90 0.55 1.07
N ALA A 29 -15.99 -0.39 2.01
CA ALA A 29 -17.19 -1.17 2.25
C ALA A 29 -18.34 -0.33 2.80
N GLY A 30 -18.03 0.70 3.60
CA GLY A 30 -19.04 1.50 4.28
C GLY A 30 -19.89 0.65 5.24
N ARG A 31 -21.22 0.82 5.20
CA ARG A 31 -22.18 0.00 6.01
C ARG A 31 -22.76 -1.19 5.23
N ARG A 32 -22.20 -1.52 4.09
CA ARG A 32 -22.74 -2.60 3.24
C ARG A 32 -22.23 -3.95 3.72
N PRO A 33 -23.12 -4.91 4.05
CA PRO A 33 -22.72 -6.26 4.36
C PRO A 33 -22.30 -7.03 3.10
N GLY A 34 -21.53 -8.08 3.30
CA GLY A 34 -21.22 -9.05 2.23
C GLY A 34 -20.11 -8.65 1.26
N VAL A 35 -19.43 -7.52 1.47
CA VAL A 35 -18.22 -7.19 0.69
C VAL A 35 -17.18 -8.30 0.90
N GLN A 36 -16.67 -8.84 -0.20
CA GLN A 36 -15.67 -9.91 -0.18
C GLN A 36 -14.28 -9.33 0.00
N VAL A 37 -13.53 -9.84 0.95
CA VAL A 37 -12.16 -9.40 1.24
C VAL A 37 -11.22 -10.59 1.29
N THR A 38 -10.19 -10.58 0.46
CA THR A 38 -9.12 -11.58 0.53
C THR A 38 -7.90 -10.96 1.22
N LEU A 39 -7.50 -11.53 2.36
CA LEU A 39 -6.32 -11.13 3.11
C LEU A 39 -5.13 -12.02 2.73
N ALA A 40 -4.23 -11.51 1.89
CA ALA A 40 -2.99 -12.20 1.55
C ALA A 40 -1.86 -11.73 2.50
N ALA A 41 -1.44 -12.60 3.41
CA ALA A 41 -0.40 -12.34 4.41
C ALA A 41 0.15 -13.66 4.96
N ARG A 42 1.25 -13.58 5.70
CA ARG A 42 1.77 -14.74 6.45
C ARG A 42 0.71 -15.23 7.46
N PRO A 43 0.56 -16.55 7.60
CA PRO A 43 -0.33 -17.11 8.62
C PRO A 43 0.10 -16.69 10.03
N GLY A 44 -0.85 -16.54 10.95
CA GLY A 44 -0.59 -16.21 12.35
C GLY A 44 -1.67 -15.33 12.97
N GLU A 45 -1.51 -15.03 14.24
CA GLU A 45 -2.49 -14.31 15.08
C GLU A 45 -2.91 -12.96 14.49
N ARG A 46 -1.96 -12.21 13.89
CA ARG A 46 -2.26 -10.89 13.30
C ARG A 46 -3.23 -10.98 12.12
N ARG A 47 -3.08 -12.03 11.28
CA ARG A 47 -4.01 -12.25 10.15
C ARG A 47 -5.36 -12.71 10.67
N ALA A 48 -5.38 -13.64 11.63
CA ALA A 48 -6.62 -14.11 12.25
C ALA A 48 -7.39 -12.96 12.91
N ALA A 49 -6.71 -12.08 13.65
CA ALA A 49 -7.34 -10.91 14.27
C ALA A 49 -7.90 -9.93 13.22
N ALA A 50 -7.18 -9.70 12.11
CA ALA A 50 -7.65 -8.88 11.01
C ALA A 50 -8.90 -9.48 10.34
N SER A 51 -8.89 -10.80 10.12
CA SER A 51 -10.03 -11.55 9.57
C SER A 51 -11.26 -11.42 10.47
N THR A 52 -11.11 -11.69 11.77
CA THR A 52 -12.19 -11.56 12.76
C THR A 52 -12.77 -10.14 12.80
N SER A 53 -11.90 -9.11 12.75
CA SER A 53 -12.33 -7.72 12.78
C SER A 53 -13.21 -7.37 11.56
N LEU A 54 -12.80 -7.77 10.36
CA LEU A 54 -13.57 -7.52 9.14
C LEU A 54 -14.86 -8.34 9.09
N GLN A 55 -14.84 -9.59 9.56
CA GLN A 55 -16.05 -10.43 9.66
C GLN A 55 -17.06 -9.82 10.63
N SER A 56 -16.61 -9.30 11.77
CA SER A 56 -17.45 -8.58 12.74
C SER A 56 -18.07 -7.31 12.15
N ALA A 57 -17.44 -6.72 11.13
CA ALA A 57 -17.99 -5.60 10.36
C ALA A 57 -18.90 -6.05 9.20
N GLY A 58 -19.26 -7.33 9.12
CA GLY A 58 -20.19 -7.87 8.13
C GLY A 58 -19.58 -8.26 6.78
N MET A 59 -18.27 -8.37 6.67
CA MET A 59 -17.57 -8.76 5.43
C MET A 59 -17.38 -10.27 5.33
N GLN A 60 -17.30 -10.76 4.10
CA GLN A 60 -16.91 -12.13 3.81
C GLN A 60 -15.40 -12.17 3.60
N VAL A 61 -14.67 -12.79 4.53
CA VAL A 61 -13.19 -12.80 4.52
C VAL A 61 -12.66 -14.15 4.12
N SER A 62 -11.76 -14.17 3.15
CA SER A 62 -10.90 -15.30 2.80
C SER A 62 -9.43 -14.97 3.08
N GLU A 63 -8.64 -15.99 3.34
CA GLU A 63 -7.22 -15.87 3.66
C GLU A 63 -6.37 -16.60 2.65
N VAL A 64 -5.26 -15.98 2.23
CA VAL A 64 -4.27 -16.57 1.32
C VAL A 64 -2.89 -16.41 1.96
N ASP A 65 -2.10 -17.49 1.96
CA ASP A 65 -0.72 -17.46 2.43
C ASP A 65 0.15 -16.69 1.44
N PHE A 66 0.76 -15.61 1.92
CA PHE A 66 1.62 -14.75 1.15
C PHE A 66 2.78 -14.24 2.01
N ASP A 67 4.02 -14.42 1.51
CA ASP A 67 5.22 -13.85 2.11
C ASP A 67 6.01 -13.06 1.06
N ALA A 68 6.22 -11.77 1.32
CA ALA A 68 6.97 -10.87 0.44
C ALA A 68 8.48 -11.21 0.38
N THR A 69 8.99 -12.08 1.26
CA THR A 69 10.36 -12.58 1.21
C THR A 69 10.51 -13.83 0.34
N ASP A 70 9.41 -14.57 0.10
CA ASP A 70 9.40 -15.79 -0.71
C ASP A 70 8.89 -15.53 -2.13
N ARG A 71 9.84 -15.28 -3.04
CA ARG A 71 9.53 -15.03 -4.46
C ARG A 71 8.77 -16.20 -5.13
N THR A 72 8.99 -17.43 -4.68
CA THR A 72 8.36 -18.61 -5.30
C THR A 72 6.87 -18.70 -5.01
N SER A 73 6.39 -18.02 -3.98
CA SER A 73 4.99 -18.01 -3.56
C SER A 73 4.11 -17.01 -4.32
N TYR A 74 4.68 -15.97 -4.95
CA TYR A 74 3.90 -14.82 -5.44
C TYR A 74 2.86 -15.19 -6.49
N GLU A 75 3.24 -15.94 -7.52
CA GLU A 75 2.33 -16.28 -8.62
C GLU A 75 1.15 -17.09 -8.10
N ARG A 76 1.42 -18.12 -7.29
CA ARG A 76 0.38 -18.96 -6.68
C ARG A 76 -0.52 -18.15 -5.75
N ALA A 77 0.04 -17.34 -4.87
CA ALA A 77 -0.74 -16.51 -3.95
C ALA A 77 -1.66 -15.53 -4.70
N ILE A 78 -1.12 -14.84 -5.72
CA ILE A 78 -1.93 -13.93 -6.52
C ILE A 78 -2.97 -14.66 -7.33
N ALA A 79 -2.65 -15.83 -7.94
CA ALA A 79 -3.63 -16.65 -8.62
C ALA A 79 -4.81 -16.99 -7.70
N SER A 80 -4.52 -17.53 -6.51
CA SER A 80 -5.55 -17.88 -5.51
C SER A 80 -6.39 -16.67 -5.08
N CYS A 81 -5.81 -15.45 -5.06
CA CYS A 81 -6.59 -14.23 -4.80
C CYS A 81 -7.63 -13.93 -5.89
N PHE A 82 -7.52 -14.46 -7.10
CA PHE A 82 -8.43 -14.22 -8.21
C PHE A 82 -9.34 -15.41 -8.55
N GLU A 83 -9.10 -16.59 -7.97
CA GLU A 83 -9.83 -17.85 -8.31
C GLU A 83 -11.26 -17.93 -7.76
N THR A 84 -11.70 -17.08 -6.86
CA THR A 84 -12.99 -17.21 -6.16
C THR A 84 -14.18 -16.58 -6.89
N GLY A 85 -14.31 -16.79 -8.18
CA GLY A 85 -15.57 -16.64 -8.94
C GLY A 85 -16.06 -15.23 -9.28
N ALA A 86 -15.80 -14.21 -8.47
CA ALA A 86 -16.18 -12.83 -8.75
C ALA A 86 -14.96 -11.98 -9.15
N ASP A 87 -15.19 -11.00 -10.03
CA ASP A 87 -14.15 -10.04 -10.42
C ASP A 87 -13.62 -9.23 -9.23
N VAL A 88 -12.34 -8.92 -9.25
CA VAL A 88 -11.68 -8.11 -8.21
C VAL A 88 -11.77 -6.63 -8.56
N ASP A 89 -12.45 -5.83 -7.72
CA ASP A 89 -12.58 -4.39 -7.95
C ASP A 89 -11.32 -3.63 -7.56
N VAL A 90 -10.68 -4.02 -6.45
CA VAL A 90 -9.52 -3.32 -5.90
C VAL A 90 -8.49 -4.32 -5.38
N VAL A 91 -7.25 -4.13 -5.78
CA VAL A 91 -6.09 -4.77 -5.14
C VAL A 91 -5.27 -3.72 -4.40
N MET A 92 -5.03 -3.93 -3.12
CA MET A 92 -4.14 -3.09 -2.31
C MET A 92 -2.79 -3.76 -2.14
N VAL A 93 -1.71 -3.10 -2.55
CA VAL A 93 -0.32 -3.51 -2.27
C VAL A 93 0.14 -2.72 -1.05
N ALA A 94 -0.01 -3.34 0.14
CA ALA A 94 0.09 -2.68 1.43
C ALA A 94 1.09 -3.33 2.40
N PHE A 95 1.85 -4.32 1.93
CA PHE A 95 2.96 -4.87 2.71
C PHE A 95 4.19 -3.96 2.65
N GLY A 96 5.05 -4.08 3.67
CA GLY A 96 6.31 -3.36 3.73
C GLY A 96 6.94 -3.47 5.12
N LEU A 97 8.21 -3.14 5.17
CA LEU A 97 9.02 -3.04 6.39
C LEU A 97 9.57 -1.62 6.51
N LEU A 98 9.56 -1.06 7.71
CA LEU A 98 10.25 0.20 8.00
C LEU A 98 11.75 -0.06 8.21
N GLY A 99 12.05 -1.16 8.88
CA GLY A 99 13.41 -1.53 9.28
C GLY A 99 13.99 -0.63 10.36
N ASP A 100 15.21 -0.95 10.77
CA ASP A 100 16.04 -0.10 11.59
C ASP A 100 17.03 0.64 10.66
N GLN A 101 16.95 1.96 10.59
CA GLN A 101 17.76 2.75 9.68
C GLN A 101 19.26 2.65 9.99
N GLU A 102 19.65 2.68 11.27
CA GLU A 102 21.05 2.62 11.65
C GLU A 102 21.68 1.26 11.31
N ARG A 103 20.93 0.18 11.49
CA ARG A 103 21.34 -1.15 11.04
C ARG A 103 21.34 -1.25 9.52
N ALA A 104 20.31 -0.78 8.85
CA ALA A 104 20.10 -1.02 7.42
C ALA A 104 21.18 -0.38 6.53
N TRP A 105 21.88 0.67 6.96
CA TRP A 105 22.95 1.26 6.15
C TRP A 105 24.34 0.71 6.49
N GLN A 106 24.46 -0.14 7.51
CA GLN A 106 25.72 -0.76 7.96
C GLN A 106 25.73 -2.28 7.75
N ASP A 107 24.58 -2.89 7.52
CA ASP A 107 24.38 -4.33 7.36
C ASP A 107 23.72 -4.60 5.99
N VAL A 108 24.45 -5.30 5.13
CA VAL A 108 24.01 -5.60 3.76
C VAL A 108 22.72 -6.43 3.76
N ASP A 109 22.58 -7.41 4.65
CA ASP A 109 21.40 -8.27 4.69
C ASP A 109 20.18 -7.48 5.14
N ALA A 110 20.30 -6.59 6.12
CA ALA A 110 19.24 -5.70 6.54
C ALA A 110 18.81 -4.72 5.42
N ALA A 111 19.77 -4.20 4.66
CA ALA A 111 19.47 -3.37 3.50
C ALA A 111 18.72 -4.15 2.41
N LEU A 112 19.20 -5.35 2.08
CA LEU A 112 18.61 -6.21 1.05
C LEU A 112 17.22 -6.72 1.44
N GLU A 113 16.95 -6.99 2.71
CA GLU A 113 15.61 -7.34 3.20
C GLU A 113 14.61 -6.21 2.90
N LEU A 114 14.97 -4.96 3.17
CA LEU A 114 14.13 -3.81 2.84
C LEU A 114 13.91 -3.67 1.33
N VAL A 115 14.95 -3.86 0.52
CA VAL A 115 14.84 -3.83 -0.95
C VAL A 115 13.94 -4.95 -1.45
N GLN A 116 14.12 -6.16 -0.93
CA GLN A 116 13.34 -7.34 -1.31
C GLN A 116 11.86 -7.13 -1.02
N VAL A 117 11.52 -6.74 0.22
CA VAL A 117 10.12 -6.62 0.63
C VAL A 117 9.46 -5.37 0.04
N ASN A 118 10.09 -4.20 0.20
CA ASN A 118 9.42 -2.95 -0.15
C ASN A 118 9.45 -2.62 -1.64
N TYR A 119 10.40 -3.17 -2.40
CA TYR A 119 10.56 -2.85 -3.82
C TYR A 119 10.42 -4.08 -4.71
N ALA A 120 11.29 -5.07 -4.60
CA ALA A 120 11.30 -6.20 -5.53
C ALA A 120 9.99 -7.01 -5.49
N ALA A 121 9.49 -7.34 -4.29
CA ALA A 121 8.21 -8.00 -4.13
C ALA A 121 7.04 -7.12 -4.60
N ALA A 122 7.09 -5.81 -4.31
CA ALA A 122 6.05 -4.89 -4.75
C ALA A 122 5.97 -4.79 -6.28
N VAL A 123 7.12 -4.73 -6.96
CA VAL A 123 7.20 -4.76 -8.44
C VAL A 123 6.65 -6.07 -8.99
N ALA A 124 7.11 -7.21 -8.48
CA ALA A 124 6.66 -8.51 -8.95
C ALA A 124 5.14 -8.70 -8.78
N CYS A 125 4.61 -8.36 -7.60
CA CYS A 125 3.17 -8.40 -7.36
C CYS A 125 2.41 -7.43 -8.27
N GLY A 126 2.94 -6.24 -8.53
CA GLY A 126 2.34 -5.26 -9.44
C GLY A 126 2.20 -5.81 -10.86
N VAL A 127 3.24 -6.46 -11.38
CA VAL A 127 3.22 -7.10 -12.71
C VAL A 127 2.17 -8.22 -12.77
N LEU A 128 2.16 -9.12 -11.77
CA LEU A 128 1.22 -10.24 -11.73
C LEU A 128 -0.23 -9.76 -11.59
N VAL A 129 -0.49 -8.80 -10.71
CA VAL A 129 -1.83 -8.20 -10.52
C VAL A 129 -2.28 -7.48 -11.79
N ALA A 130 -1.40 -6.71 -12.44
CA ALA A 130 -1.72 -6.04 -13.69
C ALA A 130 -2.15 -7.03 -14.78
N GLY A 131 -1.45 -8.16 -14.90
CA GLY A 131 -1.83 -9.22 -15.83
C GLY A 131 -3.23 -9.78 -15.55
N ARG A 132 -3.59 -10.01 -14.30
CA ARG A 132 -4.93 -10.50 -13.91
C ARG A 132 -6.04 -9.47 -14.18
N LEU A 133 -5.81 -8.20 -13.80
CA LEU A 133 -6.79 -7.14 -14.04
C LEU A 133 -6.98 -6.83 -15.53
N ARG A 134 -5.90 -6.91 -16.34
CA ARG A 134 -6.01 -6.80 -17.82
C ARG A 134 -6.84 -7.93 -18.41
N ALA A 135 -6.64 -9.16 -17.96
CA ALA A 135 -7.48 -10.30 -18.39
C ALA A 135 -8.95 -10.12 -17.98
N GLN A 136 -9.22 -9.46 -16.83
CA GLN A 136 -10.55 -9.13 -16.33
C GLN A 136 -11.18 -7.93 -17.08
N GLY A 137 -10.35 -7.02 -17.61
CA GLY A 137 -10.77 -5.83 -18.35
C GLY A 137 -11.15 -4.60 -17.49
N HIS A 138 -11.01 -4.68 -16.19
CA HIS A 138 -11.28 -3.57 -15.24
C HIS A 138 -10.63 -3.79 -13.87
N GLY A 139 -10.64 -2.77 -13.02
CA GLY A 139 -10.20 -2.83 -11.64
C GLY A 139 -9.33 -1.66 -11.23
N ALA A 140 -8.85 -1.70 -10.00
CA ALA A 140 -7.94 -0.69 -9.49
C ALA A 140 -6.82 -1.32 -8.65
N ILE A 141 -5.64 -0.71 -8.70
CA ILE A 141 -4.50 -1.03 -7.83
C ILE A 141 -4.25 0.16 -6.91
N ILE A 142 -4.19 -0.06 -5.61
CA ILE A 142 -3.78 0.92 -4.61
C ILE A 142 -2.38 0.53 -4.12
N ALA A 143 -1.38 1.34 -4.39
CA ALA A 143 0.01 1.10 -4.00
C ALA A 143 0.42 1.99 -2.82
N MET A 144 0.81 1.36 -1.70
CA MET A 144 1.19 2.07 -0.47
C MET A 144 2.66 2.49 -0.51
N SER A 145 2.92 3.65 -1.13
CA SER A 145 4.21 4.34 -1.13
C SER A 145 4.47 5.08 0.20
N SER A 146 5.22 6.15 0.19
CA SER A 146 5.48 7.02 1.35
C SER A 146 6.00 8.38 0.90
N ALA A 147 5.74 9.43 1.68
CA ALA A 147 6.41 10.72 1.55
C ALA A 147 7.94 10.61 1.73
N ALA A 148 8.44 9.56 2.39
CA ALA A 148 9.86 9.29 2.55
C ALA A 148 10.59 9.04 1.22
N GLY A 149 9.87 8.59 0.18
CA GLY A 149 10.43 8.37 -1.16
C GLY A 149 10.74 9.65 -1.94
N GLU A 150 10.19 10.80 -1.53
CA GLU A 150 10.32 12.07 -2.28
C GLU A 150 11.67 12.77 -2.11
N ARG A 151 12.28 12.64 -0.93
CA ARG A 151 13.57 13.24 -0.63
C ARG A 151 14.35 12.37 0.37
N PRO A 152 15.57 11.92 0.03
CA PRO A 152 16.42 11.16 0.96
C PRO A 152 16.70 11.98 2.23
N ARG A 153 16.52 11.35 3.40
CA ARG A 153 16.83 11.92 4.71
C ARG A 153 17.76 10.96 5.46
N ARG A 154 18.66 11.50 6.25
CA ARG A 154 19.59 10.69 7.05
C ARG A 154 18.85 9.66 7.91
N SER A 155 17.71 10.06 8.44
CA SER A 155 16.90 9.24 9.35
C SER A 155 16.20 8.03 8.69
N ASN A 156 16.12 7.96 7.34
CA ASN A 156 15.37 6.88 6.67
C ASN A 156 15.71 6.67 5.19
N PHE A 157 16.93 6.94 4.73
CA PHE A 157 17.24 6.90 3.29
C PHE A 157 17.20 5.49 2.69
N VAL A 158 17.50 4.43 3.45
CA VAL A 158 17.39 3.05 2.95
C VAL A 158 15.92 2.71 2.68
N TYR A 159 15.05 2.91 3.67
CA TYR A 159 13.59 2.78 3.49
C TYR A 159 13.07 3.71 2.39
N GLY A 160 13.46 4.98 2.43
CA GLY A 160 13.02 6.00 1.47
C GLY A 160 13.37 5.64 0.02
N SER A 161 14.56 5.07 -0.24
CA SER A 161 14.97 4.63 -1.57
C SER A 161 14.09 3.51 -2.11
N THR A 162 13.70 2.54 -1.27
CA THR A 162 12.79 1.47 -1.67
C THR A 162 11.40 1.99 -2.00
N LYS A 163 10.91 2.97 -1.23
CA LYS A 163 9.60 3.61 -1.49
C LYS A 163 9.63 4.54 -2.70
N ALA A 164 10.76 5.20 -2.98
CA ALA A 164 10.94 5.97 -4.22
C ALA A 164 10.88 5.08 -5.46
N GLY A 165 11.56 3.92 -5.44
CA GLY A 165 11.50 2.93 -6.51
C GLY A 165 10.10 2.37 -6.72
N MET A 166 9.43 1.96 -5.64
CA MET A 166 8.04 1.48 -5.68
C MET A 166 7.09 2.55 -6.25
N ASP A 167 7.21 3.79 -5.80
CA ASP A 167 6.40 4.91 -6.26
C ASP A 167 6.55 5.14 -7.77
N SER A 168 7.79 5.19 -8.25
CA SER A 168 8.09 5.34 -9.67
C SER A 168 7.52 4.18 -10.50
N PHE A 169 7.69 2.94 -10.03
CA PHE A 169 7.13 1.76 -10.71
C PHE A 169 5.61 1.84 -10.84
N TYR A 170 4.87 2.08 -9.76
CA TYR A 170 3.41 2.10 -9.81
C TYR A 170 2.87 3.33 -10.54
N THR A 171 3.58 4.45 -10.53
CA THR A 171 3.25 5.61 -11.37
C THR A 171 3.36 5.25 -12.86
N GLY A 172 4.46 4.61 -13.28
CA GLY A 172 4.66 4.12 -14.64
C GLY A 172 3.64 3.05 -15.04
N LEU A 173 3.37 2.10 -14.12
CA LEU A 173 2.36 1.06 -14.33
C LEU A 173 0.97 1.67 -14.57
N GLY A 174 0.63 2.77 -13.87
CA GLY A 174 -0.61 3.50 -14.08
C GLY A 174 -0.72 4.09 -15.48
N TYR A 175 0.37 4.59 -16.04
CA TYR A 175 0.39 5.06 -17.44
C TYR A 175 0.19 3.91 -18.42
N ALA A 176 0.84 2.78 -18.19
CA ALA A 176 0.74 1.60 -19.04
C ALA A 176 -0.67 0.98 -19.05
N LEU A 177 -1.37 1.00 -17.91
CA LEU A 177 -2.69 0.41 -17.73
C LEU A 177 -3.87 1.34 -18.05
N ALA A 178 -3.61 2.62 -18.33
CA ALA A 178 -4.65 3.61 -18.57
C ALA A 178 -5.56 3.24 -19.75
N ALA A 179 -4.98 2.71 -20.84
CA ALA A 179 -5.72 2.27 -22.02
C ALA A 179 -6.58 1.02 -21.76
N ASP A 180 -6.22 0.21 -20.75
CA ASP A 180 -6.97 -0.99 -20.36
C ASP A 180 -8.11 -0.65 -19.35
N GLY A 181 -8.33 0.63 -19.03
CA GLY A 181 -9.35 1.07 -18.07
C GLY A 181 -9.06 0.69 -16.61
N ILE A 182 -7.81 0.36 -16.29
CA ILE A 182 -7.37 -0.03 -14.95
C ILE A 182 -6.77 1.18 -14.25
N GLN A 183 -7.32 1.55 -13.10
CA GLN A 183 -6.82 2.65 -12.29
C GLN A 183 -5.65 2.21 -11.43
N VAL A 184 -4.57 3.00 -11.37
CA VAL A 184 -3.51 2.84 -10.36
C VAL A 184 -3.47 4.09 -9.51
N LEU A 185 -3.63 3.92 -8.19
CA LEU A 185 -3.58 4.98 -7.19
C LEU A 185 -2.33 4.79 -6.31
N VAL A 186 -1.35 5.67 -6.45
CA VAL A 186 -0.18 5.73 -5.57
C VAL A 186 -0.51 6.58 -4.35
N VAL A 187 -0.38 6.00 -3.17
CA VAL A 187 -0.63 6.67 -1.90
C VAL A 187 0.70 7.06 -1.26
N ARG A 188 0.86 8.33 -0.90
CA ARG A 188 2.05 8.89 -0.25
C ARG A 188 1.72 9.38 1.16
N PRO A 189 1.64 8.46 2.14
CA PRO A 189 1.42 8.87 3.53
C PRO A 189 2.67 9.57 4.10
N GLY A 190 2.45 10.53 4.99
CA GLY A 190 3.45 10.97 5.95
C GLY A 190 3.60 9.98 7.10
N PHE A 191 3.81 10.47 8.32
CA PHE A 191 3.82 9.62 9.51
C PHE A 191 2.39 9.18 9.86
N VAL A 192 2.18 7.88 10.01
CA VAL A 192 0.88 7.30 10.38
C VAL A 192 1.06 6.48 11.65
N ARG A 193 0.22 6.72 12.64
CA ARG A 193 0.21 5.98 13.92
C ARG A 193 -0.33 4.57 13.69
N THR A 194 0.58 3.64 13.50
CA THR A 194 0.30 2.21 13.25
C THR A 194 1.24 1.35 14.09
N LYS A 195 1.03 0.04 14.07
CA LYS A 195 1.99 -0.89 14.68
C LYS A 195 3.39 -0.84 14.05
N MET A 196 3.52 -0.39 12.79
CA MET A 196 4.82 -0.22 12.13
C MET A 196 5.64 0.95 12.74
N THR A 197 4.96 1.97 13.24
CA THR A 197 5.56 3.18 13.84
C THR A 197 5.44 3.20 15.36
N ALA A 198 4.99 2.09 15.98
CA ALA A 198 4.91 1.96 17.42
C ALA A 198 6.30 2.09 18.05
N GLY A 199 6.41 2.93 19.07
CA GLY A 199 7.69 3.23 19.75
C GLY A 199 8.53 4.35 19.11
N LEU A 200 8.10 4.90 17.97
CA LEU A 200 8.73 6.10 17.40
C LEU A 200 8.05 7.37 17.92
N ASP A 201 8.82 8.43 18.02
CA ASP A 201 8.30 9.77 18.34
C ASP A 201 7.29 10.22 17.30
N VAL A 202 6.18 10.78 17.77
CA VAL A 202 5.09 11.23 16.89
C VAL A 202 5.54 12.46 16.10
N ALA A 203 5.63 12.30 14.78
CA ALA A 203 6.03 13.39 13.90
C ALA A 203 4.90 14.42 13.69
N PRO A 204 5.23 15.67 13.35
CA PRO A 204 4.25 16.67 12.92
C PRO A 204 3.39 16.15 11.75
N LEU A 205 2.13 16.57 11.72
CA LEU A 205 1.14 16.13 10.68
C LEU A 205 0.89 14.62 10.68
N SER A 206 1.15 13.92 11.79
CA SER A 206 0.83 12.49 11.92
C SER A 206 -0.67 12.25 11.78
N GLN A 207 -1.02 11.14 11.16
CA GLN A 207 -2.41 10.74 10.94
C GLN A 207 -2.72 9.39 11.60
N THR A 208 -4.01 9.09 11.74
CA THR A 208 -4.49 7.73 12.04
C THR A 208 -4.70 6.94 10.75
N PRO A 209 -4.77 5.60 10.82
CA PRO A 209 -5.14 4.77 9.67
C PRO A 209 -6.46 5.19 9.01
N GLU A 210 -7.46 5.58 9.81
CA GLU A 210 -8.79 6.00 9.34
C GLU A 210 -8.72 7.31 8.54
N GLN A 211 -7.93 8.28 9.01
CA GLN A 211 -7.70 9.54 8.28
C GLN A 211 -7.03 9.30 6.91
N VAL A 212 -6.07 8.37 6.86
CA VAL A 212 -5.44 7.98 5.59
C VAL A 212 -6.44 7.25 4.70
N ALA A 213 -7.26 6.36 5.26
CA ALA A 213 -8.30 5.63 4.54
C ALA A 213 -9.33 6.56 3.87
N GLU A 214 -9.72 7.66 4.53
CA GLU A 214 -10.59 8.70 3.92
C GLU A 214 -9.96 9.31 2.67
N VAL A 215 -8.67 9.66 2.75
CA VAL A 215 -7.94 10.24 1.60
C VAL A 215 -7.83 9.24 0.46
N ILE A 216 -7.55 7.96 0.77
CA ILE A 216 -7.46 6.89 -0.22
C ILE A 216 -8.81 6.68 -0.91
N ALA A 217 -9.88 6.52 -0.13
CA ALA A 217 -11.22 6.29 -0.67
C ALA A 217 -11.68 7.46 -1.56
N ALA A 218 -11.50 8.69 -1.11
CA ALA A 218 -11.83 9.88 -1.90
C ALA A 218 -11.00 9.95 -3.20
N GLY A 219 -9.71 9.63 -3.13
CA GLY A 219 -8.82 9.62 -4.29
C GLY A 219 -9.19 8.54 -5.31
N LEU A 220 -9.52 7.34 -4.85
CA LEU A 220 -9.95 6.22 -5.69
C LEU A 220 -11.25 6.56 -6.43
N LEU A 221 -12.25 7.07 -5.70
CA LEU A 221 -13.55 7.45 -6.28
C LEU A 221 -13.44 8.61 -7.28
N ALA A 222 -12.51 9.54 -7.03
CA ALA A 222 -12.26 10.67 -7.93
C ALA A 222 -11.33 10.33 -9.12
N GLY A 223 -10.95 9.06 -9.32
CA GLY A 223 -10.07 8.65 -10.41
C GLY A 223 -8.64 9.22 -10.33
N ARG A 224 -8.16 9.57 -9.14
CA ARG A 224 -6.82 10.15 -8.97
C ARG A 224 -5.73 9.10 -9.18
N HIS A 225 -4.58 9.54 -9.71
CA HIS A 225 -3.38 8.70 -9.85
C HIS A 225 -2.48 8.74 -8.62
N THR A 226 -2.51 9.83 -7.86
CA THR A 226 -1.68 10.01 -6.66
C THR A 226 -2.44 10.78 -5.59
N VAL A 227 -2.32 10.35 -4.33
CA VAL A 227 -2.82 11.07 -3.17
C VAL A 227 -1.75 11.18 -2.08
N TRP A 228 -1.82 12.28 -1.35
CA TRP A 228 -0.98 12.56 -0.18
C TRP A 228 -1.82 12.53 1.08
N ALA A 229 -1.33 11.88 2.10
CA ALA A 229 -2.01 11.79 3.40
C ALA A 229 -1.09 12.27 4.54
N PRO A 230 -1.35 13.47 5.12
CA PRO A 230 -2.40 14.43 4.78
C PRO A 230 -2.17 15.15 3.41
N PRO A 231 -3.20 15.72 2.79
CA PRO A 231 -3.03 16.44 1.51
C PRO A 231 -2.01 17.59 1.56
N THR A 232 -1.85 18.23 2.72
CA THR A 232 -0.85 19.28 2.97
C THR A 232 0.59 18.80 2.84
N MET A 233 0.84 17.49 3.03
CA MET A 233 2.16 16.88 2.88
C MET A 233 2.74 17.10 1.47
N ARG A 234 1.89 17.22 0.44
CA ARG A 234 2.31 17.54 -0.91
C ARG A 234 3.13 18.84 -0.96
N TRP A 235 2.65 19.87 -0.28
CA TRP A 235 3.29 21.17 -0.27
C TRP A 235 4.59 21.15 0.56
N VAL A 236 4.56 20.47 1.71
CA VAL A 236 5.76 20.28 2.54
C VAL A 236 6.86 19.59 1.73
N MET A 237 6.53 18.48 1.07
CA MET A 237 7.52 17.74 0.27
C MET A 237 7.94 18.51 -0.99
N SER A 238 7.06 19.30 -1.59
CA SER A 238 7.43 20.17 -2.72
C SER A 238 8.49 21.19 -2.30
N VAL A 239 8.33 21.86 -1.15
CA VAL A 239 9.32 22.77 -0.62
C VAL A 239 10.63 22.02 -0.29
N LEU A 240 10.55 20.95 0.47
CA LEU A 240 11.73 20.17 0.88
C LEU A 240 12.53 19.66 -0.35
N ARG A 241 11.86 19.21 -1.40
CA ARG A 241 12.48 18.68 -2.61
C ARG A 241 13.34 19.74 -3.34
N HIS A 242 12.95 21.02 -3.31
CA HIS A 242 13.65 22.09 -4.02
C HIS A 242 14.69 22.81 -3.16
N LEU A 243 14.78 22.52 -1.86
CA LEU A 243 15.82 23.11 -1.01
C LEU A 243 17.21 22.70 -1.49
N PRO A 244 18.17 23.65 -1.59
CA PRO A 244 19.56 23.33 -1.83
C PRO A 244 20.11 22.37 -0.77
N ARG A 245 21.02 21.47 -1.18
CA ARG A 245 21.62 20.48 -0.28
C ARG A 245 22.22 21.10 0.98
N SER A 246 22.91 22.25 0.82
CA SER A 246 23.55 22.98 1.93
C SER A 246 22.58 23.47 3.01
N VAL A 247 21.31 23.73 2.62
CA VAL A 247 20.25 24.12 3.56
C VAL A 247 19.60 22.86 4.14
N PHE A 248 19.25 21.91 3.29
CA PHE A 248 18.54 20.70 3.69
C PHE A 248 19.31 19.87 4.73
N THR A 249 20.64 19.72 4.57
CA THR A 249 21.48 18.93 5.50
C THR A 249 21.60 19.53 6.91
N ARG A 250 21.16 20.78 7.10
CA ARG A 250 21.13 21.45 8.41
C ARG A 250 19.78 21.32 9.12
N LEU A 251 18.77 20.81 8.43
CA LEU A 251 17.45 20.60 9.03
C LEU A 251 17.47 19.33 9.90
N PRO A 252 16.77 19.33 11.04
CA PRO A 252 16.62 18.17 11.91
C PRO A 252 15.55 17.21 11.33
N VAL A 253 15.80 16.67 10.14
CA VAL A 253 14.83 15.85 9.39
C VAL A 253 15.42 14.50 9.00
#